data_e58bb8e9f15cc128b96274423536a149
#
_entry.id   e58bb8e9f15cc128b96274423536a149
#
_cell.length_a   1.000
_cell.length_b   1.000
_cell.length_c   1.000
_cell.angle_alpha   90.00
_cell.angle_beta   90.00
_cell.angle_gamma   90.00
#
_symmetry.space_group_name_H-M   'P 1'
#
loop_
_entity.id
_entity.type
_entity.pdbx_description
1 polymer ?
#
loop_
_entity_poly.entity_id
_entity_poly.type
_entity_poly.pdbx_seq_one_letter_code
_entity_poly.pdbx_strand_id
1 'polypeptide(L)'
;GAAVVALPRTRRQGWLASPDPTVSPTSRWLIPNLLILGFIVAAGVGVFEVGLALRGKQELGMTPTQIALMFTECSLVMLVVQALVFSPWVKPSTTRWLIAPALAVLGIGLFLLPRATDFNLMLAVIGAVAASAGILAPILTYWTSSKAGQAQGAQLGKQTAAASLGAAVGSAAGGLLYDLAWLPDASFLVMAAVTGLGVVLSLVLPRMLGQRADPADSPGAPRVAN
;
A
#
# COMPACT_ATOMS: atom_id res chain seq x y z
N GLY A 1 17.34 -49.02 -9.38
CA GLY A 1 18.37 -48.13 -8.89
C GLY A 1 17.75 -46.79 -8.53
N ALA A 2 17.52 -46.50 -7.23
CA ALA A 2 17.05 -45.20 -6.75
C ALA A 2 18.26 -44.29 -6.58
N ALA A 3 18.36 -43.26 -7.40
CA ALA A 3 19.35 -42.18 -7.23
C ALA A 3 18.90 -41.29 -6.08
N VAL A 4 19.52 -41.42 -4.92
CA VAL A 4 19.38 -40.47 -3.80
C VAL A 4 20.16 -39.23 -4.17
N VAL A 5 19.46 -38.18 -4.59
CA VAL A 5 20.04 -36.83 -4.76
C VAL A 5 20.34 -36.28 -3.37
N ALA A 6 21.61 -36.30 -2.98
CA ALA A 6 22.07 -35.67 -1.76
C ALA A 6 21.99 -34.14 -1.93
N LEU A 7 20.96 -33.52 -1.37
CA LEU A 7 20.88 -32.07 -1.24
C LEU A 7 22.03 -31.59 -0.34
N PRO A 8 22.81 -30.60 -0.77
CA PRO A 8 23.84 -30.04 0.08
C PRO A 8 23.19 -29.45 1.34
N ARG A 9 23.64 -29.94 2.51
CA ARG A 9 23.27 -29.35 3.80
C ARG A 9 23.75 -27.91 3.82
N THR A 10 22.85 -26.98 3.45
CA THR A 10 23.07 -25.55 3.73
C THR A 10 23.20 -25.43 5.24
N ARG A 11 24.43 -25.08 5.68
CA ARG A 11 24.74 -24.72 7.05
C ARG A 11 23.66 -23.75 7.54
N ARG A 12 22.89 -24.14 8.57
CA ARG A 12 22.05 -23.23 9.36
C ARG A 12 23.00 -22.23 10.04
N GLN A 13 23.41 -21.22 9.29
CA GLN A 13 24.03 -20.05 9.88
C GLN A 13 22.94 -19.29 10.62
N GLY A 14 23.19 -19.15 11.92
CA GLY A 14 22.33 -18.70 12.97
C GLY A 14 21.32 -17.61 12.59
N TRP A 15 20.06 -17.95 12.69
CA TRP A 15 18.92 -17.02 12.61
C TRP A 15 18.80 -16.09 13.83
N LEU A 16 19.83 -16.05 14.67
CA LEU A 16 19.98 -15.07 15.74
C LEU A 16 21.00 -14.04 15.27
N ALA A 17 20.72 -13.33 14.18
CA ALA A 17 21.43 -12.10 13.90
C ALA A 17 21.11 -11.12 15.04
N SER A 18 22.11 -10.86 15.88
CA SER A 18 22.09 -9.75 16.84
C SER A 18 21.65 -8.49 16.10
N PRO A 19 20.82 -7.62 16.71
CA PRO A 19 20.47 -6.35 16.09
C PRO A 19 21.76 -5.61 15.75
N ASP A 20 21.98 -5.35 14.46
CA ASP A 20 23.14 -4.62 13.98
C ASP A 20 23.09 -3.21 14.61
N PRO A 21 24.06 -2.81 15.46
CA PRO A 21 24.01 -1.54 16.19
C PRO A 21 24.15 -0.32 15.27
N THR A 22 24.34 -0.51 13.97
CA THR A 22 24.54 0.55 12.97
C THR A 22 23.27 1.05 12.30
N VAL A 23 22.08 0.53 12.70
CA VAL A 23 20.79 1.02 12.14
C VAL A 23 20.50 2.40 12.74
N SER A 24 20.63 3.45 11.92
CA SER A 24 20.32 4.81 12.33
C SER A 24 18.89 4.89 12.89
N PRO A 25 18.65 5.71 13.94
CA PRO A 25 17.34 5.82 14.58
C PRO A 25 16.22 6.18 13.61
N THR A 26 16.53 6.89 12.52
CA THR A 26 15.59 7.24 11.44
C THR A 26 15.10 6.02 10.67
N SER A 27 15.95 4.99 10.50
CA SER A 27 15.58 3.75 9.82
C SER A 27 14.61 2.88 10.63
N ARG A 28 14.64 2.98 11.97
CA ARG A 28 13.78 2.18 12.87
C ARG A 28 12.29 2.53 12.73
N TRP A 29 11.96 3.79 12.42
CA TRP A 29 10.58 4.26 12.26
C TRP A 29 10.07 4.20 10.82
N LEU A 30 10.98 4.16 9.86
CA LEU A 30 10.61 4.18 8.44
C LEU A 30 9.84 2.92 8.01
N ILE A 31 10.38 1.75 8.32
CA ILE A 31 9.77 0.47 7.93
C ILE A 31 8.38 0.29 8.56
N PRO A 32 8.19 0.48 9.89
CA PRO A 32 6.85 0.45 10.48
C PRO A 32 5.86 1.40 9.82
N ASN A 33 6.27 2.62 9.49
CA ASN A 33 5.40 3.58 8.81
C ASN A 33 4.98 3.09 7.42
N LEU A 34 5.89 2.50 6.65
CA LEU A 34 5.56 1.91 5.34
C LEU A 34 4.59 0.73 5.48
N LEU A 35 4.75 -0.10 6.52
CA LEU A 35 3.83 -1.21 6.81
C LEU A 35 2.44 -0.70 7.18
N ILE A 36 2.35 0.32 8.04
CA ILE A 36 1.09 0.95 8.43
C ILE A 36 0.39 1.55 7.21
N LEU A 37 1.12 2.25 6.35
CA LEU A 37 0.55 2.80 5.12
C LEU A 37 0.08 1.69 4.17
N GLY A 38 0.84 0.60 4.04
CA GLY A 38 0.41 -0.57 3.26
C GLY A 38 -0.87 -1.20 3.81
N PHE A 39 -0.98 -1.30 5.14
CA PHE A 39 -2.21 -1.74 5.82
C PHE A 39 -3.39 -0.81 5.51
N ILE A 40 -3.22 0.52 5.66
CA ILE A 40 -4.28 1.51 5.40
C ILE A 40 -4.75 1.46 3.94
N VAL A 41 -3.82 1.39 2.99
CA VAL A 41 -4.17 1.31 1.57
C VAL A 41 -4.97 0.04 1.27
N ALA A 42 -4.50 -1.11 1.75
CA ALA A 42 -5.17 -2.38 1.53
C ALA A 42 -6.54 -2.43 2.23
N ALA A 43 -6.67 -1.85 3.43
CA ALA A 43 -7.95 -1.72 4.12
C ALA A 43 -8.93 -0.81 3.34
N GLY A 44 -8.42 0.30 2.78
CA GLY A 44 -9.21 1.19 1.93
C GLY A 44 -9.75 0.48 0.69
N VAL A 45 -8.91 -0.33 0.03
CA VAL A 45 -9.33 -1.15 -1.11
C VAL A 45 -10.37 -2.20 -0.68
N GLY A 46 -10.17 -2.86 0.46
CA GLY A 46 -11.14 -3.85 0.98
C GLY A 46 -12.51 -3.24 1.29
N VAL A 47 -12.57 -2.06 1.94
CA VAL A 47 -13.82 -1.33 2.15
C VAL A 47 -14.45 -0.93 0.82
N PHE A 48 -13.64 -0.45 -0.13
CA PHE A 48 -14.09 -0.06 -1.46
C PHE A 48 -14.74 -1.23 -2.20
N GLU A 49 -14.08 -2.37 -2.27
CA GLU A 49 -14.57 -3.55 -3.00
C GLU A 49 -15.90 -4.06 -2.46
N VAL A 50 -15.98 -4.26 -1.15
CA VAL A 50 -17.19 -4.76 -0.48
C VAL A 50 -18.30 -3.72 -0.53
N GLY A 51 -17.98 -2.47 -0.22
CA GLY A 51 -18.95 -1.37 -0.23
C GLY A 51 -19.51 -1.08 -1.64
N LEU A 52 -18.67 -1.13 -2.67
CA LEU A 52 -19.12 -0.99 -4.06
C LEU A 52 -20.07 -2.11 -4.47
N ALA A 53 -19.74 -3.36 -4.13
CA ALA A 53 -20.58 -4.52 -4.46
C ALA A 53 -21.94 -4.44 -3.75
N LEU A 54 -21.96 -4.10 -2.46
CA LEU A 54 -23.19 -3.99 -1.67
C LEU A 54 -24.05 -2.83 -2.17
N ARG A 55 -23.47 -1.65 -2.33
CA ARG A 55 -24.17 -0.45 -2.83
C ARG A 55 -24.73 -0.66 -4.24
N GLY A 56 -23.91 -1.21 -5.14
CA GLY A 56 -24.35 -1.52 -6.50
C GLY A 56 -25.58 -2.41 -6.53
N LYS A 57 -25.60 -3.44 -5.68
CA LYS A 57 -26.71 -4.39 -5.64
C LYS A 57 -27.93 -3.87 -4.87
N GLN A 58 -27.72 -3.29 -3.69
CA GLN A 58 -28.81 -2.97 -2.75
C GLN A 58 -29.43 -1.61 -3.01
N GLU A 59 -28.64 -0.58 -3.29
CA GLU A 59 -29.12 0.79 -3.45
C GLU A 59 -29.41 1.14 -4.92
N LEU A 60 -28.54 0.71 -5.83
CA LEU A 60 -28.61 1.09 -7.24
C LEU A 60 -29.29 0.02 -8.11
N GLY A 61 -29.65 -1.13 -7.53
CA GLY A 61 -30.31 -2.22 -8.25
C GLY A 61 -29.53 -2.74 -9.46
N MET A 62 -28.22 -2.63 -9.43
CA MET A 62 -27.36 -3.01 -10.54
C MET A 62 -27.36 -4.51 -10.79
N THR A 63 -27.29 -4.88 -12.06
CA THR A 63 -27.11 -6.26 -12.45
C THR A 63 -25.69 -6.75 -12.12
N PRO A 64 -25.50 -8.07 -11.88
CA PRO A 64 -24.16 -8.63 -11.67
C PRO A 64 -23.16 -8.26 -12.78
N THR A 65 -23.64 -8.15 -14.01
CA THR A 65 -22.81 -7.76 -15.16
C THR A 65 -22.30 -6.32 -15.06
N GLN A 66 -23.14 -5.39 -14.60
CA GLN A 66 -22.74 -3.99 -14.40
C GLN A 66 -21.69 -3.88 -13.27
N ILE A 67 -21.88 -4.60 -12.16
CA ILE A 67 -20.90 -4.65 -11.09
C ILE A 67 -19.58 -5.25 -11.57
N ALA A 68 -19.63 -6.34 -12.35
CA ALA A 68 -18.44 -6.95 -12.94
C ALA A 68 -17.68 -5.99 -13.88
N LEU A 69 -18.40 -5.18 -14.68
CA LEU A 69 -17.80 -4.16 -15.53
C LEU A 69 -17.05 -3.10 -14.72
N MET A 70 -17.59 -2.66 -13.58
CA MET A 70 -16.91 -1.71 -12.68
C MET A 70 -15.63 -2.28 -12.10
N PHE A 71 -15.63 -3.55 -11.68
CA PHE A 71 -14.40 -4.21 -11.23
C PHE A 71 -13.40 -4.43 -12.35
N THR A 72 -13.87 -4.68 -13.56
CA THR A 72 -13.02 -4.79 -14.76
C THR A 72 -12.34 -3.46 -15.06
N GLU A 73 -13.09 -2.35 -15.03
CA GLU A 73 -12.54 -1.00 -15.16
C GLU A 73 -11.49 -0.73 -14.09
N CYS A 74 -11.83 -0.99 -12.83
CA CYS A 74 -10.91 -0.84 -11.69
C CYS A 74 -9.58 -1.58 -11.94
N SER A 75 -9.64 -2.84 -12.33
CA SER A 75 -8.47 -3.67 -12.62
C SER A 75 -7.66 -3.15 -13.79
N LEU A 76 -8.33 -2.69 -14.84
CA LEU A 76 -7.68 -2.13 -16.04
C LEU A 76 -6.96 -0.82 -15.72
N VAL A 77 -7.61 0.08 -14.98
CA VAL A 77 -7.00 1.34 -14.52
C VAL A 77 -5.78 1.05 -13.65
N MET A 78 -5.90 0.13 -12.68
CA MET A 78 -4.76 -0.27 -11.85
C MET A 78 -3.59 -0.79 -12.69
N LEU A 79 -3.85 -1.65 -13.66
CA LEU A 79 -2.82 -2.22 -14.55
C LEU A 79 -2.11 -1.12 -15.35
N VAL A 80 -2.87 -0.22 -15.98
CA VAL A 80 -2.31 0.89 -16.76
C VAL A 80 -1.47 1.81 -15.89
N VAL A 81 -1.97 2.17 -14.72
CA VAL A 81 -1.25 3.05 -13.79
C VAL A 81 0.01 2.40 -13.26
N GLN A 82 -0.02 1.11 -12.93
CA GLN A 82 1.18 0.36 -12.53
C GLN A 82 2.23 0.34 -13.65
N ALA A 83 1.81 0.10 -14.89
CA ALA A 83 2.70 0.14 -16.05
C ALA A 83 3.35 1.53 -16.21
N LEU A 84 2.60 2.62 -15.98
CA LEU A 84 3.13 3.99 -16.01
C LEU A 84 4.13 4.25 -14.87
N VAL A 85 3.83 3.81 -13.65
CA VAL A 85 4.71 3.97 -12.49
C VAL A 85 6.05 3.25 -12.67
N PHE A 86 6.04 2.07 -13.29
CA PHE A 86 7.25 1.31 -13.62
C PHE A 86 7.91 1.73 -14.94
N SER A 87 7.34 2.71 -15.64
CA SER A 87 7.93 3.25 -16.86
C SER A 87 9.28 3.94 -16.54
N PRO A 88 10.28 3.86 -17.43
CA PRO A 88 11.56 4.53 -17.28
C PRO A 88 11.45 6.06 -17.17
N TRP A 89 10.29 6.62 -17.46
CA TRP A 89 10.01 8.06 -17.39
C TRP A 89 9.80 8.54 -15.94
N VAL A 90 9.43 7.65 -15.02
CA VAL A 90 9.22 7.99 -13.61
C VAL A 90 10.49 7.72 -12.81
N LYS A 91 11.17 8.79 -12.38
CA LYS A 91 12.38 8.68 -11.55
C LYS A 91 12.00 8.14 -10.16
N PRO A 92 12.74 7.16 -9.61
CA PRO A 92 12.48 6.63 -8.27
C PRO A 92 12.44 7.71 -7.18
N SER A 93 13.20 8.79 -7.32
CA SER A 93 13.20 9.92 -6.37
C SER A 93 11.87 10.67 -6.36
N THR A 94 11.12 10.66 -7.45
CA THR A 94 9.81 11.33 -7.57
C THR A 94 8.71 10.50 -6.89
N THR A 95 8.84 9.17 -6.86
CA THR A 95 7.79 8.28 -6.31
C THR A 95 7.51 8.52 -4.83
N ARG A 96 8.49 8.97 -4.05
CA ARG A 96 8.30 9.33 -2.63
C ARG A 96 7.28 10.47 -2.43
N TRP A 97 7.20 11.40 -3.38
CA TRP A 97 6.27 12.53 -3.32
C TRP A 97 4.87 12.18 -3.79
N LEU A 98 4.72 11.05 -4.50
CA LEU A 98 3.42 10.56 -4.98
C LEU A 98 2.60 9.87 -3.87
N ILE A 99 3.23 9.46 -2.76
CA ILE A 99 2.54 8.72 -1.69
C ILE A 99 1.43 9.58 -1.06
N ALA A 100 1.73 10.81 -0.65
CA ALA A 100 0.75 11.68 0.00
C ALA A 100 -0.43 12.07 -0.91
N PRO A 101 -0.22 12.55 -2.16
CA PRO A 101 -1.33 12.89 -3.05
C PRO A 101 -2.14 11.65 -3.46
N ALA A 102 -1.52 10.49 -3.69
CA ALA A 102 -2.25 9.28 -4.00
C ALA A 102 -3.12 8.80 -2.83
N LEU A 103 -2.64 8.89 -1.58
CA LEU A 103 -3.45 8.64 -0.39
C LEU A 103 -4.60 9.66 -0.26
N ALA A 104 -4.35 10.92 -0.56
CA ALA A 104 -5.40 11.94 -0.53
C ALA A 104 -6.50 11.64 -1.56
N VAL A 105 -6.13 11.26 -2.79
CA VAL A 105 -7.09 10.85 -3.82
C VAL A 105 -7.87 9.60 -3.40
N LEU A 106 -7.22 8.61 -2.78
CA LEU A 106 -7.88 7.42 -2.24
C LEU A 106 -8.93 7.82 -1.19
N GLY A 107 -8.55 8.65 -0.21
CA GLY A 107 -9.46 9.11 0.86
C GLY A 107 -10.63 9.94 0.33
N ILE A 108 -10.38 10.86 -0.60
CA ILE A 108 -11.40 11.67 -1.26
C ILE A 108 -12.34 10.76 -2.09
N GLY A 109 -11.80 9.79 -2.82
CA GLY A 109 -12.58 8.83 -3.57
C GLY A 109 -13.52 8.02 -2.69
N LEU A 110 -13.02 7.49 -1.56
CA LEU A 110 -13.85 6.79 -0.57
C LEU A 110 -14.94 7.70 0.02
N PHE A 111 -14.63 8.97 0.27
CA PHE A 111 -15.61 9.94 0.78
C PHE A 111 -16.67 10.31 -0.26
N LEU A 112 -16.32 10.38 -1.53
CA LEU A 112 -17.23 10.74 -2.62
C LEU A 112 -18.07 9.57 -3.12
N LEU A 113 -17.58 8.34 -3.00
CA LEU A 113 -18.23 7.15 -3.54
C LEU A 113 -19.70 7.01 -3.10
N PRO A 114 -20.05 7.18 -1.80
CA PRO A 114 -21.45 7.10 -1.38
C PRO A 114 -22.32 8.26 -1.91
N ARG A 115 -21.72 9.35 -2.33
CA ARG A 115 -22.43 10.53 -2.87
C ARG A 115 -22.59 10.50 -4.37
N ALA A 116 -21.90 9.60 -5.06
CA ALA A 116 -22.00 9.44 -6.49
C ALA A 116 -23.30 8.72 -6.84
N THR A 117 -24.29 9.48 -7.30
CA THR A 117 -25.59 8.96 -7.75
C THR A 117 -25.65 8.78 -9.28
N ASP A 118 -24.82 9.52 -10.01
CA ASP A 118 -24.69 9.41 -11.45
C ASP A 118 -23.66 8.34 -11.83
N PHE A 119 -24.01 7.54 -12.85
CA PHE A 119 -23.16 6.44 -13.32
C PHE A 119 -21.76 6.91 -13.76
N ASN A 120 -21.69 8.02 -14.50
CA ASN A 120 -20.41 8.54 -15.00
C ASN A 120 -19.54 9.07 -13.85
N LEU A 121 -20.16 9.75 -12.86
CA LEU A 121 -19.46 10.22 -11.69
C LEU A 121 -18.94 9.03 -10.86
N MET A 122 -19.75 7.99 -10.71
CA MET A 122 -19.33 6.78 -10.01
C MET A 122 -18.15 6.10 -10.69
N LEU A 123 -18.18 5.98 -12.02
CA LEU A 123 -17.07 5.46 -12.82
C LEU A 123 -15.78 6.29 -12.61
N ALA A 124 -15.88 7.61 -12.65
CA ALA A 124 -14.76 8.50 -12.43
C ALA A 124 -14.16 8.35 -11.01
N VAL A 125 -15.02 8.22 -9.98
CA VAL A 125 -14.57 8.00 -8.59
C VAL A 125 -13.91 6.63 -8.43
N ILE A 126 -14.48 5.58 -9.02
CA ILE A 126 -13.91 4.23 -9.04
C ILE A 126 -12.53 4.27 -9.71
N GLY A 127 -12.43 4.89 -10.88
CA GLY A 127 -11.16 5.06 -11.58
C GLY A 127 -10.10 5.79 -10.76
N ALA A 128 -10.49 6.85 -10.04
CA ALA A 128 -9.59 7.60 -9.15
C ALA A 128 -9.09 6.75 -7.96
N VAL A 129 -9.99 5.98 -7.34
CA VAL A 129 -9.64 5.03 -6.26
C VAL A 129 -8.68 3.96 -6.80
N ALA A 130 -9.01 3.36 -7.94
CA ALA A 130 -8.19 2.35 -8.59
C ALA A 130 -6.80 2.87 -8.98
N ALA A 131 -6.74 4.08 -9.56
CA ALA A 131 -5.48 4.71 -9.92
C ALA A 131 -4.60 4.96 -8.69
N SER A 132 -5.18 5.48 -7.61
CA SER A 132 -4.43 5.74 -6.37
C SER A 132 -3.91 4.46 -5.72
N ALA A 133 -4.72 3.40 -5.67
CA ALA A 133 -4.29 2.09 -5.17
C ALA A 133 -3.20 1.48 -6.07
N GLY A 134 -3.35 1.59 -7.39
CA GLY A 134 -2.37 1.17 -8.40
C GLY A 134 -1.02 1.88 -8.28
N ILE A 135 -1.00 3.14 -7.82
CA ILE A 135 0.22 3.90 -7.53
C ILE A 135 0.84 3.48 -6.20
N LEU A 136 0.02 3.40 -5.15
CA LEU A 136 0.50 3.23 -3.77
C LEU A 136 1.12 1.86 -3.52
N ALA A 137 0.47 0.78 -3.96
CA ALA A 137 0.92 -0.58 -3.69
C ALA A 137 2.36 -0.85 -4.18
N PRO A 138 2.72 -0.60 -5.45
CA PRO A 138 4.07 -0.84 -5.93
C PRO A 138 5.10 0.13 -5.34
N ILE A 139 4.73 1.39 -5.08
CA ILE A 139 5.64 2.38 -4.48
C ILE A 139 6.00 1.98 -3.05
N LEU A 140 5.02 1.60 -2.23
CA LEU A 140 5.27 1.15 -0.86
C LEU A 140 6.14 -0.12 -0.83
N THR A 141 5.87 -1.07 -1.72
CA THR A 141 6.67 -2.29 -1.86
C THR A 141 8.10 -1.98 -2.28
N TYR A 142 8.28 -1.10 -3.26
CA TYR A 142 9.60 -0.66 -3.71
C TYR A 142 10.41 -0.03 -2.57
N TRP A 143 9.83 0.91 -1.83
CA TRP A 143 10.54 1.58 -0.74
C TRP A 143 10.80 0.65 0.45
N THR A 144 9.88 -0.26 0.76
CA THR A 144 10.11 -1.30 1.78
C THR A 144 11.30 -2.18 1.38
N SER A 145 11.35 -2.64 0.13
CA SER A 145 12.45 -3.45 -0.39
C SER A 145 13.77 -2.70 -0.42
N SER A 146 13.78 -1.46 -0.92
CA SER A 146 15.01 -0.66 -1.09
C SER A 146 15.66 -0.25 0.24
N LYS A 147 14.88 -0.17 1.32
CA LYS A 147 15.38 0.18 2.66
C LYS A 147 15.62 -1.04 3.57
N ALA A 148 15.31 -2.23 3.10
CA ALA A 148 15.44 -3.47 3.87
C ALA A 148 16.87 -4.03 3.95
N GLY A 149 17.81 -3.53 3.15
CA GLY A 149 19.17 -4.03 3.08
C GLY A 149 19.21 -5.54 2.80
N GLN A 150 19.94 -6.29 3.62
CA GLN A 150 20.06 -7.76 3.45
C GLN A 150 18.79 -8.53 3.88
N ALA A 151 17.85 -7.90 4.59
CA ALA A 151 16.63 -8.53 5.08
C ALA A 151 15.42 -8.34 4.15
N GLN A 152 15.62 -8.15 2.84
CA GLN A 152 14.57 -7.84 1.87
C GLN A 152 13.40 -8.82 1.92
N GLY A 153 13.66 -10.15 1.90
CA GLY A 153 12.62 -11.16 1.93
C GLY A 153 11.74 -11.07 3.19
N ALA A 154 12.36 -10.87 4.35
CA ALA A 154 11.64 -10.74 5.61
C ALA A 154 10.77 -9.47 5.65
N GLN A 155 11.27 -8.35 5.13
CA GLN A 155 10.51 -7.08 5.12
C GLN A 155 9.38 -7.10 4.09
N LEU A 156 9.61 -7.70 2.91
CA LEU A 156 8.54 -7.92 1.93
C LEU A 156 7.46 -8.86 2.47
N GLY A 157 7.86 -9.93 3.18
CA GLY A 157 6.91 -10.80 3.87
C GLY A 157 6.04 -10.05 4.88
N LYS A 158 6.63 -9.16 5.70
CA LYS A 158 5.89 -8.30 6.62
C LYS A 158 4.97 -7.33 5.89
N GLN A 159 5.43 -6.75 4.78
CA GLN A 159 4.60 -5.85 3.96
C GLN A 159 3.38 -6.58 3.39
N THR A 160 3.57 -7.77 2.84
CA THR A 160 2.47 -8.61 2.33
C THR A 160 1.52 -9.00 3.45
N ALA A 161 2.03 -9.40 4.62
CA ALA A 161 1.20 -9.74 5.78
C ALA A 161 0.39 -8.53 6.27
N ALA A 162 0.99 -7.34 6.36
CA ALA A 162 0.30 -6.11 6.74
C ALA A 162 -0.79 -5.74 5.73
N ALA A 163 -0.51 -5.85 4.42
CA ALA A 163 -1.48 -5.59 3.37
C ALA A 163 -2.64 -6.61 3.40
N SER A 164 -2.35 -7.91 3.56
CA SER A 164 -3.39 -8.94 3.65
C SER A 164 -4.27 -8.76 4.88
N LEU A 165 -3.68 -8.39 6.03
CA LEU A 165 -4.44 -8.07 7.24
C LEU A 165 -5.29 -6.82 7.03
N GLY A 166 -4.74 -5.79 6.37
CA GLY A 166 -5.48 -4.59 6.00
C GLY A 166 -6.68 -4.91 5.13
N ALA A 167 -6.48 -5.69 4.06
CA ALA A 167 -7.57 -6.10 3.18
C ALA A 167 -8.66 -6.89 3.93
N ALA A 168 -8.28 -7.83 4.78
CA ALA A 168 -9.23 -8.61 5.58
C ALA A 168 -10.05 -7.72 6.54
N VAL A 169 -9.37 -6.82 7.28
CA VAL A 169 -10.02 -5.87 8.18
C VAL A 169 -10.92 -4.89 7.42
N GLY A 170 -10.42 -4.38 6.28
CA GLY A 170 -11.18 -3.47 5.42
C GLY A 170 -12.43 -4.13 4.85
N SER A 171 -12.33 -5.34 4.31
CA SER A 171 -13.47 -6.08 3.79
C SER A 171 -14.49 -6.40 4.87
N ALA A 172 -14.04 -6.82 6.07
CA ALA A 172 -14.91 -7.04 7.21
C ALA A 172 -15.60 -5.75 7.65
N ALA A 173 -14.87 -4.65 7.78
CA ALA A 173 -15.42 -3.34 8.12
C ALA A 173 -16.40 -2.84 7.05
N GLY A 174 -16.07 -3.05 5.75
CA GLY A 174 -16.94 -2.74 4.63
C GLY A 174 -18.29 -3.42 4.72
N GLY A 175 -18.32 -4.70 5.10
CA GLY A 175 -19.55 -5.45 5.29
C GLY A 175 -20.29 -5.10 6.59
N LEU A 176 -19.59 -5.11 7.73
CA LEU A 176 -20.20 -4.92 9.04
C LEU A 176 -20.74 -3.50 9.28
N LEU A 177 -20.04 -2.48 8.77
CA LEU A 177 -20.44 -1.09 8.96
C LEU A 177 -21.42 -0.60 7.89
N TYR A 178 -21.64 -1.39 6.82
CA TYR A 178 -22.56 -1.02 5.75
C TYR A 178 -23.99 -0.92 6.23
N ASP A 179 -24.40 -1.83 7.11
CA ASP A 179 -25.79 -2.00 7.57
C ASP A 179 -26.09 -1.24 8.88
N LEU A 180 -25.21 -0.29 9.27
CA LEU A 180 -25.44 0.51 10.46
C LEU A 180 -26.56 1.53 10.21
N ALA A 181 -27.76 1.24 10.76
CA ALA A 181 -28.94 2.09 10.62
C ALA A 181 -28.75 3.55 11.12
N TRP A 182 -27.76 3.79 11.96
CA TRP A 182 -27.48 5.09 12.58
C TRP A 182 -26.59 6.01 11.73
N LEU A 183 -25.78 5.44 10.86
CA LEU A 183 -24.85 6.21 10.04
C LEU A 183 -24.74 5.54 8.67
N PRO A 184 -25.58 5.95 7.71
CA PRO A 184 -25.43 5.48 6.34
C PRO A 184 -24.02 5.78 5.85
N ASP A 185 -23.43 4.86 5.10
CA ASP A 185 -22.08 4.97 4.55
C ASP A 185 -20.93 5.01 5.59
N ALA A 186 -21.18 4.55 6.84
CA ALA A 186 -20.21 4.57 7.93
C ALA A 186 -18.86 3.96 7.53
N SER A 187 -18.85 2.87 6.78
CA SER A 187 -17.64 2.17 6.33
C SER A 187 -16.73 3.07 5.49
N PHE A 188 -17.32 3.81 4.56
CA PHE A 188 -16.59 4.73 3.68
C PHE A 188 -16.06 5.96 4.45
N LEU A 189 -16.89 6.52 5.36
CA LEU A 189 -16.52 7.69 6.15
C LEU A 189 -15.38 7.37 7.12
N VAL A 190 -15.46 6.25 7.83
CA VAL A 190 -14.40 5.79 8.74
C VAL A 190 -13.12 5.55 7.96
N MET A 191 -13.21 4.88 6.81
CA MET A 191 -12.01 4.59 6.03
C MET A 191 -11.42 5.83 5.39
N ALA A 192 -12.23 6.80 4.96
CA ALA A 192 -11.76 8.10 4.48
C ALA A 192 -11.00 8.85 5.60
N ALA A 193 -11.50 8.83 6.83
CA ALA A 193 -10.82 9.42 7.98
C ALA A 193 -9.49 8.70 8.30
N VAL A 194 -9.47 7.38 8.29
CA VAL A 194 -8.24 6.57 8.48
C VAL A 194 -7.22 6.85 7.38
N THR A 195 -7.67 6.97 6.12
CA THR A 195 -6.80 7.32 4.99
C THR A 195 -6.28 8.75 5.13
N GLY A 196 -7.11 9.68 5.61
CA GLY A 196 -6.70 11.05 5.95
C GLY A 196 -5.58 11.09 7.00
N LEU A 197 -5.68 10.25 8.04
CA LEU A 197 -4.59 10.06 9.00
C LEU A 197 -3.33 9.51 8.32
N GLY A 198 -3.49 8.56 7.40
CA GLY A 198 -2.40 8.05 6.56
C GLY A 198 -1.72 9.14 5.74
N VAL A 199 -2.48 10.11 5.20
CA VAL A 199 -1.91 11.30 4.51
C VAL A 199 -1.01 12.08 5.46
N VAL A 200 -1.47 12.39 6.67
CA VAL A 200 -0.67 13.12 7.66
C VAL A 200 0.63 12.37 7.99
N LEU A 201 0.54 11.07 8.21
CA LEU A 201 1.72 10.22 8.44
C LEU A 201 2.67 10.21 7.25
N SER A 202 2.14 10.24 6.03
CA SER A 202 2.93 10.21 4.79
C SER A 202 3.68 11.51 4.51
N LEU A 203 3.26 12.66 5.05
CA LEU A 203 3.92 13.94 4.83
C LEU A 203 5.36 14.00 5.39
N VAL A 204 5.66 13.20 6.38
CA VAL A 204 7.01 13.09 6.97
C VAL A 204 7.92 12.15 6.16
N LEU A 205 7.32 11.20 5.42
CA LEU A 205 8.06 10.16 4.68
C LEU A 205 9.06 10.69 3.64
N PRO A 206 8.75 11.70 2.79
CA PRO A 206 9.68 12.16 1.76
C PRO A 206 11.02 12.64 2.33
N ARG A 207 10.99 13.24 3.52
CA ARG A 207 12.21 13.68 4.22
C ARG A 207 13.01 12.48 4.73
N MET A 208 12.34 11.50 5.34
CA MET A 208 12.97 10.29 5.85
C MET A 208 13.54 9.41 4.72
N LEU A 209 12.82 9.29 3.60
CA LEU A 209 13.26 8.53 2.43
C LEU A 209 14.43 9.20 1.68
N GLY A 210 14.53 10.52 1.76
CA GLY A 210 15.57 11.31 1.10
C GLY A 210 16.93 11.33 1.82
N GLN A 211 16.97 10.95 3.10
CA GLN A 211 18.23 10.82 3.83
C GLN A 211 19.01 9.62 3.27
N ARG A 212 20.01 9.89 2.43
CA ARG A 212 21.05 8.93 2.11
C ARG A 212 21.83 8.64 3.38
N ALA A 213 22.18 7.38 3.63
CA ALA A 213 23.28 7.08 4.53
C ALA A 213 24.50 7.84 3.99
N ASP A 214 24.98 8.81 4.74
CA ASP A 214 26.15 9.60 4.36
C ASP A 214 27.34 8.62 4.27
N PRO A 215 28.05 8.54 3.14
CA PRO A 215 29.20 7.65 3.00
C PRO A 215 30.33 7.94 4.02
N ALA A 216 30.27 9.11 4.68
CA ALA A 216 31.21 9.51 5.71
C ALA A 216 31.05 8.76 7.04
N ASP A 217 29.91 8.10 7.30
CA ASP A 217 29.65 7.33 8.51
C ASP A 217 30.00 5.84 8.40
N SER A 218 30.66 5.39 7.33
CA SER A 218 31.22 4.05 7.28
C SER A 218 32.46 3.98 8.18
N PRO A 219 32.41 3.20 9.30
CA PRO A 219 33.60 3.04 10.15
C PRO A 219 34.64 2.19 9.41
N GLY A 220 35.52 2.87 8.67
CA GLY A 220 36.55 2.21 7.89
C GLY A 220 37.00 2.96 6.63
N ALA A 221 36.44 4.12 6.32
CA ALA A 221 37.01 4.94 5.24
C ALA A 221 38.42 5.41 5.65
N PRO A 222 39.50 5.06 4.92
CA PRO A 222 40.83 5.54 5.24
C PRO A 222 40.81 7.07 5.13
N ARG A 223 41.12 7.76 6.26
CA ARG A 223 41.38 9.19 6.25
C ARG A 223 42.63 9.38 5.39
N VAL A 224 42.45 9.84 4.18
CA VAL A 224 43.56 10.35 3.37
C VAL A 224 44.04 11.59 4.09
N ALA A 225 45.15 11.44 4.83
CA ALA A 225 45.87 12.55 5.41
C ALA A 225 46.52 13.32 4.23
N ASN A 226 46.17 14.57 4.08
CA ASN A 226 46.94 15.55 3.31
C ASN A 226 48.13 16.03 4.15
#